data_48969f00b6899bde14e239a662492685
#
_entry.id   48969f00b6899bde14e239a662492685
#
_cell.length_a   1.000
_cell.length_b   1.000
_cell.length_c   1.000
_cell.angle_alpha   90.00
_cell.angle_beta   90.00
_cell.angle_gamma   90.00
#
_symmetry.space_group_name_H-M   'P 1'
#
loop_
_entity.id
_entity.type
_entity.pdbx_description
1 polymer ?
#
loop_
_entity_poly.entity_id
_entity_poly.type
_entity_poly.pdbx_seq_one_letter_code
_entity_poly.pdbx_strand_id
1 'polypeptide(L)'
;MDSHHVQRIALSDSSFTNEGRIWEIVLLPFEISYRVITPKKDECENLLVPVCASFSHVAFCTYRLESTWMQAGHVAGLALTQALAKEQSVQDISVPELQKQLIAEGMVIEADSITDYNDYAWLKGHKRYGQRYKRMYEAYGMKMTDF
;
A
#
# COMPACT_ATOMS: atom_id res chain seq x y z
N MET A 1 7.33 11.76 3.18
CA MET A 1 6.54 12.45 2.13
C MET A 1 6.90 11.81 0.82
N ASP A 2 5.92 11.35 0.09
CA ASP A 2 6.13 10.67 -1.17
C ASP A 2 5.46 11.40 -2.33
N SER A 3 6.04 11.31 -3.53
CA SER A 3 5.55 11.99 -4.72
C SER A 3 5.51 11.06 -5.91
N HIS A 4 4.49 11.20 -6.73
CA HIS A 4 4.29 10.43 -7.93
C HIS A 4 3.99 11.34 -9.11
N HIS A 5 4.69 11.13 -10.23
CA HIS A 5 4.40 11.83 -11.48
C HIS A 5 3.31 11.07 -12.23
N VAL A 6 2.20 11.74 -12.50
CA VAL A 6 1.02 11.12 -13.10
C VAL A 6 1.28 10.73 -14.55
N GLN A 7 1.81 11.66 -15.33
CA GLN A 7 2.10 11.41 -16.74
C GLN A 7 3.25 12.30 -17.22
N ARG A 8 4.02 11.78 -18.14
CA ARG A 8 5.04 12.55 -18.87
C ARG A 8 4.62 12.69 -20.32
N ILE A 9 4.53 13.93 -20.78
CA ILE A 9 4.12 14.28 -22.14
C ILE A 9 5.35 14.78 -22.89
N ALA A 10 5.70 14.13 -24.01
CA ALA A 10 6.71 14.62 -24.92
C ALA A 10 6.15 15.79 -25.74
N LEU A 11 6.83 16.93 -25.68
CA LEU A 11 6.48 18.13 -26.45
C LEU A 11 7.26 18.20 -27.74
N SER A 12 8.47 17.64 -27.76
CA SER A 12 9.36 17.54 -28.91
C SER A 12 10.40 16.45 -28.66
N ASP A 13 11.29 16.20 -29.61
CA ASP A 13 12.36 15.19 -29.50
C ASP A 13 13.31 15.43 -28.32
N SER A 14 13.38 16.65 -27.81
CA SER A 14 14.29 17.04 -26.73
C SER A 14 13.60 17.63 -25.50
N SER A 15 12.27 17.79 -25.50
CA SER A 15 11.53 18.40 -24.40
C SER A 15 10.32 17.57 -23.99
N PHE A 16 10.03 17.62 -22.69
CA PHE A 16 8.84 17.00 -22.12
C PHE A 16 8.29 17.84 -20.97
N THR A 17 7.05 17.62 -20.64
CA THR A 17 6.40 18.15 -19.44
C THR A 17 5.71 17.03 -18.67
N ASN A 18 5.43 17.27 -17.39
CA ASN A 18 4.58 16.39 -16.60
C ASN A 18 3.14 16.94 -16.62
N GLU A 19 2.17 16.06 -16.82
CA GLU A 19 0.75 16.41 -16.73
C GLU A 19 0.38 16.84 -15.32
N GLY A 20 0.96 16.16 -14.31
CA GLY A 20 0.72 16.51 -12.93
C GLY A 20 1.66 15.79 -11.97
N ARG A 21 1.49 16.12 -10.71
CA ARG A 21 2.20 15.50 -9.59
C ARG A 21 1.25 15.28 -8.42
N ILE A 22 1.28 14.10 -7.87
CA ILE A 22 0.62 13.79 -6.61
C ILE A 22 1.66 13.78 -5.50
N TRP A 23 1.39 14.53 -4.44
CA TRP A 23 2.14 14.52 -3.20
C TRP A 23 1.20 14.10 -2.09
N GLU A 24 1.43 12.92 -1.54
CA GLU A 24 0.64 12.44 -0.43
C GLU A 24 1.55 12.08 0.73
N ILE A 25 1.07 12.34 1.93
CA ILE A 25 1.73 11.97 3.15
C ILE A 25 0.85 10.89 3.79
N VAL A 26 1.42 9.72 3.93
CA VAL A 26 0.77 8.62 4.63
C VAL A 26 0.97 8.84 6.12
N LEU A 27 -0.11 8.98 6.82
CA LEU A 27 -0.14 9.30 8.24
C LEU A 27 -0.36 8.09 9.11
N LEU A 28 -1.25 7.25 8.66
CA LEU A 28 -1.68 6.09 9.38
C LEU A 28 -1.36 4.86 8.57
N PRO A 29 -0.93 3.79 9.21
CA PRO A 29 -0.85 2.50 8.56
C PRO A 29 -2.25 2.10 8.07
N PHE A 30 -2.29 1.39 6.97
CA PHE A 30 -3.54 0.83 6.44
C PHE A 30 -3.26 -0.55 5.84
N GLU A 31 -4.28 -1.36 5.83
CA GLU A 31 -4.21 -2.71 5.33
C GLU A 31 -4.27 -2.73 3.81
N ILE A 32 -3.47 -3.62 3.22
CA ILE A 32 -3.42 -3.82 1.78
C ILE A 32 -4.10 -5.14 1.44
N SER A 33 -5.16 -5.06 0.67
CA SER A 33 -5.91 -6.24 0.25
C SER A 33 -5.08 -7.15 -0.67
N TYR A 34 -5.14 -8.46 -0.47
CA TYR A 34 -4.56 -9.45 -1.38
C TYR A 34 -4.98 -9.26 -2.84
N ARG A 35 -6.21 -8.81 -3.05
CA ARG A 35 -6.78 -8.61 -4.40
C ARG A 35 -6.02 -7.60 -5.26
N VAL A 36 -5.24 -6.70 -4.67
CA VAL A 36 -4.50 -5.70 -5.46
C VAL A 36 -3.37 -6.29 -6.28
N ILE A 37 -2.87 -7.47 -5.90
CA ILE A 37 -1.81 -8.18 -6.62
C ILE A 37 -2.35 -9.28 -7.54
N THR A 38 -3.67 -9.48 -7.60
CA THR A 38 -4.31 -10.49 -8.46
C THR A 38 -5.03 -9.84 -9.64
N PRO A 39 -4.88 -10.36 -10.88
CA PRO A 39 -5.75 -9.98 -11.98
C PRO A 39 -7.17 -10.54 -11.76
N LYS A 40 -8.09 -10.18 -12.62
CA LYS A 40 -9.39 -10.85 -12.63
C LYS A 40 -9.23 -12.30 -13.07
N LYS A 41 -10.02 -13.19 -12.50
CA LYS A 41 -9.91 -14.63 -12.76
C LYS A 41 -10.16 -14.98 -14.22
N ASP A 42 -11.09 -14.29 -14.88
CA ASP A 42 -11.41 -14.47 -16.31
C ASP A 42 -10.29 -13.97 -17.24
N GLU A 43 -9.36 -13.15 -16.72
CA GLU A 43 -8.22 -12.66 -17.49
C GLU A 43 -6.98 -13.55 -17.29
N CYS A 44 -6.68 -13.96 -16.05
CA CYS A 44 -5.53 -14.81 -15.75
C CYS A 44 -5.65 -15.48 -14.37
N GLU A 45 -5.54 -16.79 -14.32
CA GLU A 45 -5.75 -17.58 -13.09
C GLU A 45 -4.47 -17.87 -12.29
N ASN A 46 -3.31 -17.67 -12.88
CA ASN A 46 -2.02 -18.12 -12.33
C ASN A 46 -0.96 -17.01 -12.26
N LEU A 47 -1.38 -15.75 -12.17
CA LEU A 47 -0.49 -14.59 -12.12
C LEU A 47 -0.69 -13.82 -10.82
N LEU A 48 0.42 -13.45 -10.19
CA LEU A 48 0.47 -12.44 -9.12
C LEU A 48 1.44 -11.32 -9.51
N VAL A 49 1.05 -10.08 -9.24
CA VAL A 49 1.76 -8.87 -9.67
C VAL A 49 2.12 -8.00 -8.46
N PRO A 50 3.17 -8.34 -7.69
CA PRO A 50 3.50 -7.66 -6.45
C PRO A 50 3.92 -6.18 -6.61
N VAL A 51 4.54 -5.81 -7.73
CA VAL A 51 5.06 -4.44 -7.94
C VAL A 51 4.08 -3.57 -8.69
N CYS A 52 3.60 -4.02 -9.86
CA CYS A 52 2.64 -3.30 -10.69
C CYS A 52 1.20 -3.62 -10.26
N ALA A 53 0.93 -3.51 -8.96
CA ALA A 53 -0.34 -3.86 -8.37
C ALA A 53 -1.45 -2.82 -8.69
N SER A 54 -2.71 -3.22 -8.49
CA SER A 54 -3.87 -2.39 -8.79
C SER A 54 -4.13 -1.35 -7.72
N PHE A 55 -3.64 -0.12 -7.95
CA PHE A 55 -3.79 1.01 -7.04
C PHE A 55 -4.19 2.28 -7.77
N SER A 56 -4.90 3.17 -7.07
CA SER A 56 -5.01 4.56 -7.48
C SER A 56 -3.65 5.25 -7.35
N HIS A 57 -3.45 6.36 -8.06
CA HIS A 57 -2.21 7.16 -7.94
C HIS A 57 -1.92 7.58 -6.49
N VAL A 58 -2.94 7.93 -5.72
CA VAL A 58 -2.80 8.31 -4.31
C VAL A 58 -2.31 7.14 -3.47
N ALA A 59 -2.96 6.00 -3.56
CA ALA A 59 -2.60 4.81 -2.79
C ALA A 59 -1.23 4.25 -3.22
N PHE A 60 -0.87 4.38 -4.49
CA PHE A 60 0.42 3.95 -5.01
C PHE A 60 1.58 4.76 -4.42
N CYS A 61 1.38 6.02 -4.03
CA CYS A 61 2.38 6.81 -3.33
C CYS A 61 2.92 6.14 -2.06
N THR A 62 2.09 5.32 -1.40
CA THR A 62 2.48 4.52 -0.24
C THR A 62 3.00 3.15 -0.63
N TYR A 63 2.28 2.50 -1.53
CA TYR A 63 2.58 1.12 -1.91
C TYR A 63 3.95 0.96 -2.60
N ARG A 64 4.41 1.96 -3.31
CA ARG A 64 5.64 1.94 -4.13
C ARG A 64 6.97 1.88 -3.36
N LEU A 65 6.93 1.72 -2.05
CA LEU A 65 8.14 1.56 -1.24
C LEU A 65 8.68 0.14 -1.36
N GLU A 66 9.99 0.00 -1.47
CA GLU A 66 10.64 -1.30 -1.64
C GLU A 66 10.31 -2.30 -0.53
N SER A 67 10.22 -1.83 0.71
CA SER A 67 9.82 -2.66 1.85
C SER A 67 8.42 -3.25 1.67
N THR A 68 7.48 -2.47 1.12
CA THR A 68 6.12 -2.94 0.82
C THR A 68 6.12 -3.97 -0.32
N TRP A 69 6.92 -3.74 -1.36
CA TRP A 69 7.06 -4.71 -2.46
C TRP A 69 7.70 -6.02 -2.02
N MET A 70 8.68 -5.96 -1.11
CA MET A 70 9.27 -7.18 -0.52
C MET A 70 8.22 -7.98 0.25
N GLN A 71 7.39 -7.32 1.07
CA GLN A 71 6.27 -7.96 1.76
C GLN A 71 5.25 -8.53 0.77
N ALA A 72 4.87 -7.78 -0.27
CA ALA A 72 3.96 -8.26 -1.29
C ALA A 72 4.52 -9.46 -2.07
N GLY A 73 5.84 -9.49 -2.31
CA GLY A 73 6.53 -10.64 -2.89
C GLY A 73 6.47 -11.88 -2.01
N HIS A 74 6.65 -11.72 -0.69
CA HIS A 74 6.51 -12.80 0.29
C HIS A 74 5.07 -13.35 0.28
N VAL A 75 4.07 -12.47 0.36
CA VAL A 75 2.65 -12.83 0.25
C VAL A 75 2.37 -13.61 -1.04
N ALA A 76 2.90 -13.13 -2.17
CA ALA A 76 2.73 -13.80 -3.46
C ALA A 76 3.34 -15.21 -3.48
N GLY A 77 4.52 -15.40 -2.89
CA GLY A 77 5.17 -16.72 -2.80
C GLY A 77 4.34 -17.73 -2.01
N LEU A 78 3.84 -17.34 -0.83
CA LEU A 78 2.99 -18.20 -0.02
C LEU A 78 1.64 -18.48 -0.68
N ALA A 79 1.04 -17.47 -1.31
CA ALA A 79 -0.21 -17.63 -2.04
C ALA A 79 -0.08 -18.62 -3.21
N LEU A 80 1.01 -18.52 -3.98
CA LEU A 80 1.29 -19.48 -5.05
C LEU A 80 1.49 -20.90 -4.52
N THR A 81 2.20 -21.06 -3.40
CA THR A 81 2.38 -22.37 -2.76
C THR A 81 1.03 -22.97 -2.35
N GLN A 82 0.14 -22.15 -1.77
CA GLN A 82 -1.21 -22.60 -1.40
C GLN A 82 -2.05 -22.96 -2.62
N ALA A 83 -1.99 -22.13 -3.69
CA ALA A 83 -2.73 -22.38 -4.94
C ALA A 83 -2.28 -23.69 -5.61
N LEU A 84 -0.97 -23.92 -5.70
CA LEU A 84 -0.40 -25.15 -6.27
C LEU A 84 -0.75 -26.38 -5.44
N ALA A 85 -0.66 -26.31 -4.11
CA ALA A 85 -0.97 -27.45 -3.24
C ALA A 85 -2.43 -27.90 -3.31
N LYS A 86 -3.34 -26.99 -3.66
CA LYS A 86 -4.76 -27.29 -3.77
C LYS A 86 -5.28 -27.32 -5.22
N GLU A 87 -4.39 -27.23 -6.20
CA GLU A 87 -4.72 -27.22 -7.63
C GLU A 87 -5.82 -26.20 -7.98
N GLN A 88 -5.68 -24.98 -7.45
CA GLN A 88 -6.69 -23.90 -7.61
C GLN A 88 -6.05 -22.63 -8.16
N SER A 89 -6.88 -21.71 -8.65
CA SER A 89 -6.42 -20.41 -9.11
C SER A 89 -5.93 -19.53 -7.94
N VAL A 90 -5.08 -18.56 -8.22
CA VAL A 90 -4.57 -17.64 -7.19
C VAL A 90 -5.68 -16.77 -6.58
N GLN A 91 -6.80 -16.62 -7.26
CA GLN A 91 -7.97 -15.89 -6.77
C GLN A 91 -8.83 -16.70 -5.78
N ASP A 92 -8.73 -18.03 -5.82
CA ASP A 92 -9.58 -18.94 -5.02
C ASP A 92 -8.90 -19.41 -3.73
N ILE A 93 -7.68 -18.95 -3.45
CA ILE A 93 -6.98 -19.33 -2.23
C ILE A 93 -7.72 -18.88 -0.97
N SER A 94 -7.48 -19.58 0.14
CA SER A 94 -7.99 -19.18 1.43
C SER A 94 -7.16 -18.02 2.01
N VAL A 95 -7.62 -16.79 1.85
CA VAL A 95 -6.97 -15.61 2.42
C VAL A 95 -6.82 -15.73 3.95
N PRO A 96 -7.80 -16.26 4.71
CA PRO A 96 -7.61 -16.48 6.16
C PRO A 96 -6.48 -17.47 6.51
N GLU A 97 -6.28 -18.52 5.70
CA GLU A 97 -5.15 -19.45 5.91
C GLU A 97 -3.81 -18.77 5.58
N LEU A 98 -3.77 -17.99 4.51
CA LEU A 98 -2.61 -17.18 4.14
C LEU A 98 -2.25 -16.18 5.25
N GLN A 99 -3.23 -15.48 5.79
CA GLN A 99 -3.04 -14.53 6.89
C GLN A 99 -2.47 -15.20 8.14
N LYS A 100 -2.99 -16.38 8.52
CA LYS A 100 -2.45 -17.15 9.66
C LYS A 100 -0.99 -17.53 9.46
N GLN A 101 -0.61 -17.92 8.25
CA GLN A 101 0.77 -18.27 7.93
C GLN A 101 1.66 -17.03 7.99
N LEU A 102 1.25 -15.91 7.41
CA LEU A 102 2.00 -14.64 7.45
C LEU A 102 2.25 -14.19 8.88
N ILE A 103 1.24 -14.24 9.75
CA ILE A 103 1.36 -13.90 11.17
C ILE A 103 2.33 -14.86 11.87
N ALA A 104 2.26 -16.16 11.59
CA ALA A 104 3.16 -17.15 12.18
C ALA A 104 4.62 -16.92 11.76
N GLU A 105 4.86 -16.34 10.59
CA GLU A 105 6.18 -15.94 10.08
C GLU A 105 6.60 -14.53 10.56
N GLY A 106 5.80 -13.88 11.42
CA GLY A 106 6.10 -12.58 12.04
C GLY A 106 5.73 -11.36 11.20
N MET A 107 4.94 -11.53 10.14
CA MET A 107 4.44 -10.40 9.36
C MET A 107 3.31 -9.68 10.10
N VAL A 108 3.38 -8.35 10.17
CA VAL A 108 2.30 -7.49 10.68
C VAL A 108 1.33 -7.23 9.52
N ILE A 109 0.10 -7.70 9.63
CA ILE A 109 -0.94 -7.59 8.60
C ILE A 109 -2.16 -6.78 9.03
N GLU A 110 -2.26 -6.45 10.31
CA GLU A 110 -3.35 -5.65 10.87
C GLU A 110 -2.84 -4.27 11.31
N ALA A 111 -3.47 -3.23 10.83
CA ALA A 111 -3.11 -1.85 11.17
C ALA A 111 -3.32 -1.55 12.65
N ASP A 112 -4.36 -2.10 13.26
CA ASP A 112 -4.70 -1.91 14.68
C ASP A 112 -3.69 -2.55 15.64
N SER A 113 -2.84 -3.46 15.16
CA SER A 113 -1.76 -4.05 15.96
C SER A 113 -0.61 -3.07 16.20
N ILE A 114 -0.55 -1.96 15.46
CA ILE A 114 0.47 -0.94 15.59
C ILE A 114 0.01 0.07 16.65
N THR A 115 0.46 -0.13 17.88
CA THR A 115 0.04 0.69 19.03
C THR A 115 0.95 1.90 19.28
N ASP A 116 2.12 1.95 18.71
CA ASP A 116 3.10 3.01 18.95
C ASP A 116 3.14 4.02 17.79
N TYR A 117 2.19 4.95 17.82
CA TYR A 117 2.19 6.13 16.93
C TYR A 117 3.10 7.25 17.45
N ASN A 118 3.84 7.04 18.52
CA ASN A 118 4.67 8.07 19.17
C ASN A 118 5.87 8.50 18.33
N ASP A 119 6.30 7.70 17.37
CA ASP A 119 7.36 8.06 16.42
C ASP A 119 7.01 9.23 15.49
N TYR A 120 5.75 9.68 15.50
CA TYR A 120 5.36 10.92 14.80
C TYR A 120 5.73 12.21 15.57
N ALA A 121 6.48 12.11 16.65
CA ALA A 121 6.97 13.26 17.42
C ALA A 121 7.73 14.29 16.55
N TRP A 122 8.38 13.86 15.47
CA TRP A 122 9.02 14.75 14.51
C TRP A 122 8.02 15.67 13.76
N LEU A 123 6.75 15.27 13.63
CA LEU A 123 5.68 16.09 13.04
C LEU A 123 5.26 17.23 13.95
N LYS A 124 5.42 17.08 15.28
CA LYS A 124 5.09 18.13 16.26
C LYS A 124 5.89 19.40 16.02
N GLY A 125 7.11 19.30 15.46
CA GLY A 125 7.97 20.45 15.11
C GLY A 125 7.60 21.17 13.81
N HIS A 126 6.76 20.58 12.96
CA HIS A 126 6.44 21.12 11.64
C HIS A 126 5.09 21.84 11.59
N LYS A 127 5.09 23.17 11.88
CA LYS A 127 3.86 24.01 11.86
C LYS A 127 3.00 23.85 10.59
N ARG A 128 3.62 23.69 9.43
CA ARG A 128 2.90 23.60 8.16
C ARG A 128 2.20 22.23 7.97
N TYR A 129 2.81 21.17 8.46
CA TYR A 129 2.26 19.83 8.37
C TYR A 129 1.28 19.57 9.50
N GLY A 130 1.56 19.98 10.71
CA GLY A 130 0.68 19.81 11.85
C GLY A 130 -0.73 20.35 11.63
N GLN A 131 -0.88 21.52 10.98
CA GLN A 131 -2.22 22.08 10.67
C GLN A 131 -2.99 21.27 9.61
N ARG A 132 -2.27 20.71 8.60
CA ARG A 132 -2.90 19.87 7.58
C ARG A 132 -3.36 18.54 8.18
N TYR A 133 -2.58 17.99 9.06
CA TYR A 133 -2.89 16.77 9.79
C TYR A 133 -4.08 16.93 10.71
N LYS A 134 -4.10 18.02 11.48
CA LYS A 134 -5.23 18.35 12.34
C LYS A 134 -6.54 18.37 11.56
N ARG A 135 -6.58 19.01 10.39
CA ARG A 135 -7.76 19.04 9.52
C ARG A 135 -8.17 17.66 9.00
N MET A 136 -7.19 16.81 8.67
CA MET A 136 -7.49 15.45 8.22
C MET A 136 -8.06 14.60 9.34
N TYR A 137 -7.46 14.62 10.53
CA TYR A 137 -7.98 13.91 11.70
C TYR A 137 -9.40 14.36 12.04
N GLU A 138 -9.64 15.66 12.05
CA GLU A 138 -10.97 16.23 12.27
C GLU A 138 -11.97 15.77 11.19
N ALA A 139 -11.55 15.72 9.92
CA ALA A 139 -12.39 15.26 8.81
C ALA A 139 -12.77 13.76 8.91
N TYR A 140 -11.89 12.94 9.50
CA TYR A 140 -12.16 11.51 9.72
C TYR A 140 -12.75 11.20 11.10
N GLY A 141 -13.15 12.23 11.87
CA GLY A 141 -13.74 12.06 13.20
C GLY A 141 -12.77 11.55 14.28
N MET A 142 -11.46 11.59 14.01
CA MET A 142 -10.44 11.16 14.93
C MET A 142 -10.08 12.30 15.89
N LYS A 143 -10.06 12.02 17.19
CA LYS A 143 -9.63 13.02 18.19
C LYS A 143 -8.11 13.02 18.29
N MET A 144 -7.50 14.14 17.91
CA MET A 144 -6.09 14.41 18.24
C MET A 144 -6.02 14.85 19.72
N THR A 145 -6.03 13.91 20.64
CA THR A 145 -5.97 14.23 22.07
C THR A 145 -4.55 14.50 22.56
N ASP A 146 -3.51 14.20 21.79
CA ASP A 146 -2.13 14.18 22.27
C ASP A 146 -1.08 14.82 21.33
N PHE A 147 -1.46 15.83 20.54
CA PHE A 147 -0.50 16.60 19.74
C PHE A 147 -0.34 18.02 20.26
#